data_ca9dcbbf526d0826b4ecdeb156c70b37
#
_entry.id   ca9dcbbf526d0826b4ecdeb156c70b37
#
_cell.length_a   1.000
_cell.length_b   1.000
_cell.length_c   1.000
_cell.angle_alpha   90.00
_cell.angle_beta   90.00
_cell.angle_gamma   90.00
#
_symmetry.space_group_name_H-M   'P 1'
#
loop_
_entity.id
_entity.type
_entity.pdbx_description
1 polymer ?
#
loop_
_entity_poly.entity_id
_entity_poly.type
_entity_poly.pdbx_seq_one_letter_code
_entity_poly.pdbx_strand_id
1 'polypeptide(L)'
;EGMVCSEKELGLSEEHEGVLILPEDAPIGSPLSEYLGETVLHFDIKGGFSHLLCVHGIAREAAAIYGLPLKNEFIHDLPEDKNIVEESGYINLQINDPDLCARYTVFRIRDVKIRPSPFWMQQRLRQSGMRPINNIVDITNYVMLELGQPLHAFDYEVLVQRSSGIPTICVRRAQPGEVLVTLDEIERKLDPEMLLITDEQGAIAIAGVMG
;
A
#
# COMPACT_ATOMS: atom_id res chain seq x y z
N GLU A 1 6.50 -12.50 40.15
CA GLU A 1 7.50 -12.91 39.15
C GLU A 1 6.88 -12.74 37.79
N GLY A 2 7.61 -12.16 36.82
CA GLY A 2 7.16 -11.94 35.46
C GLY A 2 8.23 -12.38 34.46
N MET A 3 7.82 -12.64 33.23
CA MET A 3 8.70 -12.96 32.13
C MET A 3 8.61 -11.85 31.07
N VAL A 4 9.74 -11.46 30.53
CA VAL A 4 9.81 -10.53 29.38
C VAL A 4 9.65 -11.36 28.11
N CYS A 5 8.72 -10.96 27.26
CA CYS A 5 8.30 -11.77 26.12
C CYS A 5 8.71 -11.15 24.76
N SER A 6 8.98 -12.00 23.80
CA SER A 6 9.11 -11.63 22.38
C SER A 6 7.73 -11.41 21.72
N GLU A 7 7.69 -10.85 20.53
CA GLU A 7 6.43 -10.70 19.77
C GLU A 7 5.76 -12.06 19.53
N LYS A 8 6.55 -13.10 19.26
CA LYS A 8 6.02 -14.45 19.02
C LYS A 8 5.37 -15.06 20.26
N GLU A 9 5.97 -14.91 21.42
CA GLU A 9 5.42 -15.41 22.69
C GLU A 9 4.11 -14.69 23.08
N LEU A 10 3.95 -13.44 22.61
CA LEU A 10 2.72 -12.67 22.77
C LEU A 10 1.70 -12.94 21.67
N GLY A 11 2.04 -13.74 20.66
CA GLY A 11 1.16 -14.03 19.53
C GLY A 11 0.97 -12.85 18.57
N LEU A 12 1.90 -11.89 18.55
CA LEU A 12 1.81 -10.68 17.75
C LEU A 12 2.44 -10.85 16.36
N SER A 13 3.48 -11.67 16.25
CA SER A 13 4.17 -11.98 14.99
C SER A 13 4.97 -13.27 15.11
N GLU A 14 5.68 -13.69 14.05
CA GLU A 14 6.64 -14.81 14.10
C GLU A 14 8.02 -14.38 14.61
N GLU A 15 8.24 -13.12 14.91
CA GLU A 15 9.50 -12.58 15.39
C GLU A 15 9.78 -13.05 16.83
N HIS A 16 10.92 -13.70 17.03
CA HIS A 16 11.31 -14.31 18.31
C HIS A 16 12.73 -13.93 18.76
N GLU A 17 13.44 -13.10 17.99
CA GLU A 17 14.75 -12.61 18.37
C GLU A 17 14.64 -11.42 19.33
N GLY A 18 14.82 -11.66 20.61
CA GLY A 18 14.80 -10.64 21.64
C GLY A 18 13.40 -10.42 22.24
N VAL A 19 13.28 -9.35 23.01
CA VAL A 19 12.04 -8.97 23.70
C VAL A 19 11.30 -7.89 22.92
N LEU A 20 9.98 -7.85 23.02
CA LEU A 20 9.18 -6.77 22.46
C LEU A 20 9.58 -5.45 23.13
N ILE A 21 10.04 -4.48 22.36
CA ILE A 21 10.32 -3.12 22.80
C ILE A 21 9.17 -2.23 22.36
N LEU A 22 8.44 -1.70 23.34
CA LEU A 22 7.34 -0.76 23.09
C LEU A 22 7.89 0.65 22.81
N PRO A 23 7.13 1.51 22.11
CA PRO A 23 7.45 2.93 21.99
C PRO A 23 7.62 3.62 23.34
N GLU A 24 8.41 4.68 23.38
CA GLU A 24 8.70 5.42 24.63
C GLU A 24 7.47 6.04 25.29
N ASP A 25 6.42 6.28 24.53
CA ASP A 25 5.13 6.81 25.00
C ASP A 25 4.17 5.75 25.53
N ALA A 26 4.56 4.47 25.51
CA ALA A 26 3.73 3.39 26.03
C ALA A 26 3.46 3.58 27.53
N PRO A 27 2.19 3.47 27.99
CA PRO A 27 1.82 3.74 29.37
C PRO A 27 2.38 2.66 30.31
N ILE A 28 3.28 3.05 31.20
CA ILE A 28 3.92 2.14 32.17
C ILE A 28 2.90 1.64 33.18
N GLY A 29 2.84 0.32 33.36
CA GLY A 29 1.95 -0.33 34.35
C GLY A 29 0.54 -0.60 33.85
N SER A 30 0.19 -0.22 32.62
CA SER A 30 -1.07 -0.61 31.97
C SER A 30 -0.99 -2.05 31.45
N PRO A 31 -2.11 -2.78 31.44
CA PRO A 31 -2.16 -4.08 30.77
C PRO A 31 -1.79 -3.96 29.29
N LEU A 32 -0.92 -4.86 28.82
CA LEU A 32 -0.49 -4.86 27.40
C LEU A 32 -1.67 -5.03 26.44
N SER A 33 -2.70 -5.77 26.84
CA SER A 33 -3.94 -5.94 26.07
C SER A 33 -4.75 -4.64 25.89
N GLU A 34 -4.58 -3.64 26.74
CA GLU A 34 -5.20 -2.32 26.56
C GLU A 34 -4.40 -1.45 25.58
N TYR A 35 -3.10 -1.67 25.51
CA TYR A 35 -2.21 -0.91 24.62
C TYR A 35 -2.08 -1.51 23.22
N LEU A 36 -2.00 -2.85 23.11
CA LEU A 36 -1.85 -3.57 21.86
C LEU A 36 -3.14 -4.25 21.38
N GLY A 37 -4.10 -4.46 22.28
CA GLY A 37 -5.33 -5.18 21.98
C GLY A 37 -6.28 -4.30 21.17
N GLU A 38 -6.67 -4.83 20.01
CA GLU A 38 -7.75 -4.26 19.20
C GLU A 38 -8.75 -5.37 18.83
N THR A 39 -9.97 -4.97 18.54
CA THR A 39 -10.98 -5.91 18.04
C THR A 39 -10.88 -5.98 16.52
N VAL A 40 -10.49 -7.14 16.00
CA VAL A 40 -10.43 -7.40 14.57
C VAL A 40 -11.74 -8.05 14.11
N LEU A 41 -12.42 -7.42 13.16
CA LEU A 41 -13.63 -7.95 12.54
C LEU A 41 -13.30 -8.59 11.20
N HIS A 42 -13.66 -9.86 11.04
CA HIS A 42 -13.53 -10.57 9.78
C HIS A 42 -14.85 -10.52 9.00
N PHE A 43 -14.81 -9.98 7.81
CA PHE A 43 -15.97 -9.87 6.93
C PHE A 43 -15.86 -10.88 5.77
N ASP A 44 -16.90 -11.67 5.56
CA ASP A 44 -17.06 -12.50 4.37
C ASP A 44 -17.80 -11.69 3.29
N ILE A 45 -17.05 -11.10 2.38
CA ILE A 45 -17.59 -10.24 1.31
C ILE A 45 -18.10 -11.12 0.16
N LYS A 46 -19.39 -11.04 -0.10
CA LYS A 46 -20.03 -11.77 -1.21
C LYS A 46 -19.77 -11.08 -2.56
N GLY A 47 -19.85 -11.85 -3.63
CA GLY A 47 -19.72 -11.33 -4.99
C GLY A 47 -20.70 -10.18 -5.26
N GLY A 48 -20.25 -9.14 -5.97
CA GLY A 48 -21.04 -7.93 -6.23
C GLY A 48 -20.88 -6.80 -5.19
N PHE A 49 -20.19 -7.06 -4.08
CA PHE A 49 -19.94 -6.08 -3.01
C PHE A 49 -18.47 -5.67 -2.90
N SER A 50 -17.77 -5.55 -4.03
CA SER A 50 -16.34 -5.22 -4.05
C SER A 50 -16.00 -3.88 -3.38
N HIS A 51 -16.95 -2.94 -3.31
CA HIS A 51 -16.80 -1.69 -2.58
C HIS A 51 -16.59 -1.88 -1.06
N LEU A 52 -16.91 -3.06 -0.51
CA LEU A 52 -16.67 -3.41 0.89
C LEU A 52 -15.26 -3.95 1.16
N LEU A 53 -14.41 -4.09 0.15
CA LEU A 53 -13.04 -4.55 0.31
C LEU A 53 -12.10 -3.48 0.89
N CYS A 54 -12.65 -2.51 1.61
CA CYS A 54 -11.89 -1.48 2.34
C CYS A 54 -12.68 -0.97 3.55
N VAL A 55 -11.97 -0.39 4.51
CA VAL A 55 -12.58 0.13 5.76
C VAL A 55 -13.62 1.20 5.45
N HIS A 56 -13.32 2.12 4.53
CA HIS A 56 -14.25 3.18 4.14
C HIS A 56 -15.56 2.63 3.53
N GLY A 57 -15.46 1.62 2.68
CA GLY A 57 -16.63 0.96 2.09
C GLY A 57 -17.51 0.31 3.14
N ILE A 58 -16.93 -0.43 4.08
CA ILE A 58 -17.63 -1.04 5.20
C ILE A 58 -18.28 0.04 6.09
N ALA A 59 -17.57 1.13 6.38
CA ALA A 59 -18.11 2.22 7.18
C ALA A 59 -19.34 2.88 6.52
N ARG A 60 -19.32 3.07 5.19
CA ARG A 60 -20.46 3.60 4.43
C ARG A 60 -21.67 2.66 4.48
N GLU A 61 -21.45 1.37 4.30
CA GLU A 61 -22.51 0.38 4.35
C GLU A 61 -23.12 0.30 5.76
N ALA A 62 -22.30 0.26 6.79
CA ALA A 62 -22.77 0.28 8.19
C ALA A 62 -23.58 1.56 8.48
N ALA A 63 -23.09 2.71 8.06
CA ALA A 63 -23.81 3.98 8.22
C ALA A 63 -25.19 3.95 7.54
N ALA A 64 -25.27 3.40 6.32
CA ALA A 64 -26.52 3.26 5.60
C ALA A 64 -27.51 2.30 6.32
N ILE A 65 -27.03 1.13 6.77
CA ILE A 65 -27.85 0.13 7.48
C ILE A 65 -28.42 0.68 8.80
N TYR A 66 -27.59 1.40 9.56
CA TYR A 66 -28.00 1.93 10.87
C TYR A 66 -28.65 3.33 10.76
N GLY A 67 -28.76 3.93 9.60
CA GLY A 67 -29.29 5.28 9.41
C GLY A 67 -28.46 6.36 10.13
N LEU A 68 -27.16 6.14 10.26
CA LEU A 68 -26.24 7.06 10.91
C LEU A 68 -25.46 7.90 9.89
N PRO A 69 -25.08 9.13 10.21
CA PRO A 69 -24.20 9.89 9.35
C PRO A 69 -22.80 9.26 9.32
N LEU A 70 -22.19 9.18 8.15
CA LEU A 70 -20.79 8.85 8.02
C LEU A 70 -19.95 10.00 8.58
N LYS A 71 -18.99 9.71 9.41
CA LYS A 71 -17.99 10.70 9.82
C LYS A 71 -17.11 11.02 8.61
N ASN A 72 -17.17 12.27 8.15
CA ASN A 72 -16.42 12.71 6.96
C ASN A 72 -14.92 12.96 7.24
N GLU A 73 -14.32 12.23 8.14
CA GLU A 73 -12.90 12.40 8.49
C GLU A 73 -11.96 12.05 7.33
N PHE A 74 -12.47 11.32 6.30
CA PHE A 74 -11.67 10.87 5.14
C PHE A 74 -11.77 11.78 3.90
N ILE A 75 -12.68 12.73 3.89
CA ILE A 75 -12.89 13.67 2.79
C ILE A 75 -12.77 15.10 3.34
N HIS A 76 -11.85 15.30 4.24
CA HIS A 76 -11.44 16.68 4.48
C HIS A 76 -10.75 17.14 3.21
N ASP A 77 -11.15 18.35 2.79
CA ASP A 77 -10.43 19.14 1.81
C ASP A 77 -8.96 18.79 1.95
N LEU A 78 -8.44 18.12 0.93
CA LEU A 78 -6.99 17.93 0.85
C LEU A 78 -6.47 19.31 1.24
N PRO A 79 -5.69 19.46 2.33
CA PRO A 79 -5.17 20.75 2.64
C PRO A 79 -4.68 21.27 1.32
N GLU A 80 -5.01 22.53 0.98
CA GLU A 80 -4.37 23.16 -0.18
C GLU A 80 -2.89 23.01 0.10
N ASP A 81 -2.38 21.82 -0.26
CA ASP A 81 -0.99 21.51 0.02
C ASP A 81 -0.21 22.34 -0.95
N LYS A 82 0.16 23.52 -0.44
CA LYS A 82 1.00 24.50 -1.15
C LYS A 82 2.32 23.87 -1.64
N ASN A 83 2.56 22.61 -1.25
CA ASN A 83 3.70 21.80 -1.66
C ASN A 83 3.40 20.87 -2.84
N ILE A 84 2.13 20.71 -3.25
CA ILE A 84 1.81 20.05 -4.52
C ILE A 84 2.05 21.07 -5.63
N VAL A 85 3.23 21.03 -6.21
CA VAL A 85 3.54 21.79 -7.40
C VAL A 85 3.20 20.90 -8.60
N GLU A 86 2.35 21.38 -9.50
CA GLU A 86 2.22 20.77 -10.84
C GLU A 86 3.54 20.97 -11.59
N GLU A 87 4.47 20.08 -11.37
CA GLU A 87 5.78 20.08 -12.02
C GLU A 87 5.69 19.21 -13.28
N SER A 88 5.66 19.84 -14.44
CA SER A 88 5.76 19.14 -15.71
C SER A 88 7.22 18.79 -16.04
N GLY A 89 7.45 17.70 -16.77
CA GLY A 89 8.76 17.39 -17.34
C GLY A 89 9.71 16.56 -16.47
N TYR A 90 9.24 15.97 -15.36
CA TYR A 90 10.05 15.02 -14.59
C TYR A 90 9.78 13.55 -14.97
N ILE A 91 8.62 13.28 -15.57
CA ILE A 91 8.24 11.94 -16.04
C ILE A 91 7.28 12.08 -17.22
N ASN A 92 7.42 11.20 -18.19
CA ASN A 92 6.47 11.04 -19.28
C ASN A 92 5.50 9.91 -18.92
N LEU A 93 4.21 10.13 -19.14
CA LEU A 93 3.18 9.14 -18.89
C LEU A 93 2.44 8.81 -20.19
N GLN A 94 2.33 7.53 -20.50
CA GLN A 94 1.63 7.03 -21.66
C GLN A 94 0.66 5.91 -21.27
N ILE A 95 -0.56 5.94 -21.79
CA ILE A 95 -1.54 4.86 -21.65
C ILE A 95 -1.85 4.37 -23.08
N ASN A 96 -1.31 3.19 -23.41
CA ASN A 96 -1.48 2.59 -24.72
C ASN A 96 -2.72 1.67 -24.81
N ASP A 97 -3.30 1.32 -23.65
CA ASP A 97 -4.52 0.50 -23.55
C ASP A 97 -5.56 1.19 -22.67
N PRO A 98 -6.28 2.19 -23.21
CA PRO A 98 -7.26 2.96 -22.43
C PRO A 98 -8.49 2.15 -22.03
N ASP A 99 -8.77 1.04 -22.70
CA ASP A 99 -9.91 0.17 -22.35
C ASP A 99 -9.65 -0.58 -21.03
N LEU A 100 -8.39 -0.95 -20.76
CA LEU A 100 -8.00 -1.61 -19.51
C LEU A 100 -7.53 -0.62 -18.44
N CYS A 101 -7.02 0.53 -18.83
CA CYS A 101 -6.59 1.59 -17.93
C CYS A 101 -7.06 2.95 -18.41
N ALA A 102 -8.24 3.36 -17.98
CA ALA A 102 -8.83 4.65 -18.37
C ALA A 102 -8.07 5.85 -17.79
N ARG A 103 -7.36 5.66 -16.66
CA ARG A 103 -6.63 6.74 -15.98
C ARG A 103 -5.47 6.16 -15.19
N TYR A 104 -4.32 6.80 -15.27
CA TYR A 104 -3.14 6.56 -14.43
C TYR A 104 -2.59 7.89 -13.95
N THR A 105 -2.27 8.01 -12.68
CA THR A 105 -1.73 9.23 -12.08
C THR A 105 -0.40 8.93 -11.42
N VAL A 106 0.54 9.87 -11.53
CA VAL A 106 1.88 9.77 -10.96
C VAL A 106 2.16 11.02 -10.13
N PHE A 107 2.71 10.82 -8.94
CA PHE A 107 3.20 11.88 -8.07
C PHE A 107 4.67 11.63 -7.76
N ARG A 108 5.51 12.65 -7.85
CA ARG A 108 6.89 12.59 -7.38
C ARG A 108 6.98 13.14 -5.96
N ILE A 109 7.47 12.30 -5.06
CA ILE A 109 7.74 12.68 -3.67
C ILE A 109 9.25 12.79 -3.51
N ARG A 110 9.73 13.91 -2.97
CA ARG A 110 11.15 14.17 -2.76
C ARG A 110 11.54 14.00 -1.30
N ASP A 111 12.84 13.93 -1.05
CA ASP A 111 13.44 13.89 0.30
C ASP A 111 12.91 12.73 1.17
N VAL A 112 12.54 11.63 0.53
CA VAL A 112 12.07 10.43 1.19
C VAL A 112 13.22 9.77 1.94
N LYS A 113 12.97 9.45 3.24
CA LYS A 113 13.89 8.66 4.06
C LYS A 113 13.20 7.35 4.41
N ILE A 114 13.73 6.26 3.90
CA ILE A 114 13.22 4.92 4.24
C ILE A 114 13.52 4.62 5.71
N ARG A 115 12.46 4.27 6.44
CA ARG A 115 12.50 3.95 7.87
C ARG A 115 11.32 3.05 8.23
N PRO A 116 11.29 2.42 9.42
CA PRO A 116 10.11 1.74 9.91
C PRO A 116 8.92 2.70 9.98
N SER A 117 7.73 2.21 9.70
CA SER A 117 6.48 2.94 9.86
C SER A 117 6.19 3.23 11.32
N PRO A 118 5.34 4.21 11.64
CA PRO A 118 4.85 4.39 13.01
C PRO A 118 4.24 3.10 13.56
N PHE A 119 4.45 2.86 14.84
CA PHE A 119 4.05 1.61 15.49
C PHE A 119 2.55 1.29 15.30
N TRP A 120 1.67 2.28 15.45
CA TRP A 120 0.24 2.11 15.25
C TRP A 120 -0.13 1.61 13.83
N MET A 121 0.60 2.07 12.81
CA MET A 121 0.39 1.63 11.42
C MET A 121 0.86 0.19 11.23
N GLN A 122 2.01 -0.15 11.80
CA GLN A 122 2.51 -1.53 11.78
C GLN A 122 1.54 -2.50 12.43
N GLN A 123 0.96 -2.12 13.60
CA GLN A 123 -0.04 -2.95 14.28
C GLN A 123 -1.27 -3.17 13.40
N ARG A 124 -1.86 -2.12 12.83
CA ARG A 124 -3.05 -2.24 11.97
C ARG A 124 -2.80 -3.10 10.74
N LEU A 125 -1.62 -2.97 10.12
CA LEU A 125 -1.23 -3.82 9.00
C LEU A 125 -1.13 -5.29 9.42
N ARG A 126 -0.45 -5.60 10.53
CA ARG A 126 -0.36 -6.97 11.06
C ARG A 126 -1.74 -7.57 11.35
N GLN A 127 -2.61 -6.82 12.00
CA GLN A 127 -3.98 -7.25 12.32
C GLN A 127 -4.84 -7.45 11.08
N SER A 128 -4.51 -6.76 9.98
CA SER A 128 -5.12 -6.96 8.67
C SER A 128 -4.46 -8.07 7.84
N GLY A 129 -3.50 -8.81 8.42
CA GLY A 129 -2.79 -9.90 7.76
C GLY A 129 -1.64 -9.46 6.84
N MET A 130 -1.23 -8.20 6.92
CA MET A 130 -0.11 -7.65 6.13
C MET A 130 1.15 -7.49 6.98
N ARG A 131 2.29 -7.93 6.44
CA ARG A 131 3.59 -7.73 7.08
C ARG A 131 4.10 -6.30 6.83
N PRO A 132 4.40 -5.50 7.87
CA PRO A 132 5.08 -4.22 7.72
C PRO A 132 6.49 -4.40 7.13
N ILE A 133 6.90 -3.50 6.24
CA ILE A 133 8.19 -3.54 5.54
C ILE A 133 8.97 -2.25 5.80
N ASN A 134 8.44 -1.13 5.35
CA ASN A 134 8.98 0.20 5.55
C ASN A 134 7.88 1.25 5.35
N ASN A 135 8.13 2.48 5.75
CA ASN A 135 7.15 3.56 5.71
C ASN A 135 6.50 3.78 4.34
N ILE A 136 7.20 3.58 3.23
CA ILE A 136 6.64 3.80 1.89
C ILE A 136 5.70 2.65 1.51
N VAL A 137 6.15 1.42 1.62
CA VAL A 137 5.33 0.24 1.30
C VAL A 137 4.14 0.15 2.24
N ASP A 138 4.34 0.42 3.52
CA ASP A 138 3.28 0.36 4.53
C ASP A 138 2.21 1.42 4.31
N ILE A 139 2.59 2.64 3.90
CA ILE A 139 1.63 3.69 3.53
C ILE A 139 0.79 3.24 2.32
N THR A 140 1.40 2.68 1.28
CA THR A 140 0.64 2.21 0.11
C THR A 140 -0.35 1.10 0.48
N ASN A 141 0.07 0.16 1.31
CA ASN A 141 -0.78 -0.92 1.82
C ASN A 141 -1.88 -0.38 2.74
N TYR A 142 -1.55 0.55 3.63
CA TYR A 142 -2.52 1.15 4.54
C TYR A 142 -3.63 1.91 3.79
N VAL A 143 -3.26 2.73 2.81
CA VAL A 143 -4.22 3.46 1.97
C VAL A 143 -5.11 2.51 1.17
N MET A 144 -4.55 1.42 0.67
CA MET A 144 -5.32 0.38 -0.02
C MET A 144 -6.36 -0.25 0.91
N LEU A 145 -5.99 -0.61 2.15
CA LEU A 145 -6.92 -1.16 3.13
C LEU A 145 -7.98 -0.14 3.55
N GLU A 146 -7.60 1.11 3.71
CA GLU A 146 -8.51 2.16 4.19
C GLU A 146 -9.49 2.62 3.12
N LEU A 147 -9.03 2.89 1.90
CA LEU A 147 -9.80 3.52 0.82
C LEU A 147 -10.12 2.59 -0.36
N GLY A 148 -9.51 1.42 -0.42
CA GLY A 148 -9.70 0.47 -1.52
C GLY A 148 -8.94 0.82 -2.79
N GLN A 149 -8.00 1.79 -2.73
CA GLN A 149 -7.23 2.23 -3.89
C GLN A 149 -5.80 1.68 -3.80
N PRO A 150 -5.42 0.72 -4.66
CA PRO A 150 -4.05 0.23 -4.73
C PRO A 150 -3.10 1.33 -5.20
N LEU A 151 -1.96 1.44 -4.54
CA LEU A 151 -0.87 2.34 -4.90
C LEU A 151 0.41 1.51 -5.11
N HIS A 152 1.30 2.01 -5.95
CA HIS A 152 2.64 1.44 -6.11
C HIS A 152 3.69 2.55 -6.08
N ALA A 153 4.81 2.30 -5.41
CA ALA A 153 5.92 3.24 -5.33
C ALA A 153 7.10 2.72 -6.14
N PHE A 154 7.62 3.56 -7.02
CA PHE A 154 8.84 3.30 -7.78
C PHE A 154 9.97 4.23 -7.31
N ASP A 155 11.18 3.71 -7.26
CA ASP A 155 12.36 4.53 -7.04
C ASP A 155 12.64 5.37 -8.29
N TYR A 156 12.51 6.69 -8.14
CA TYR A 156 12.67 7.62 -9.26
C TYR A 156 14.11 7.62 -9.82
N GLU A 157 15.12 7.45 -8.97
CA GLU A 157 16.52 7.40 -9.43
C GLU A 157 16.78 6.16 -10.27
N VAL A 158 16.17 5.03 -9.92
CA VAL A 158 16.23 3.79 -10.72
C VAL A 158 15.55 4.01 -12.08
N LEU A 159 14.37 4.65 -12.11
CA LEU A 159 13.70 4.97 -13.39
C LEU A 159 14.57 5.89 -14.27
N VAL A 160 15.24 6.88 -13.69
CA VAL A 160 16.16 7.77 -14.42
C VAL A 160 17.35 6.99 -14.99
N GLN A 161 17.95 6.09 -14.21
CA GLN A 161 19.08 5.26 -14.66
C GLN A 161 18.69 4.31 -15.81
N ARG A 162 17.42 3.89 -15.83
CA ARG A 162 16.88 2.98 -16.87
C ARG A 162 16.37 3.73 -18.11
N SER A 163 16.40 5.06 -18.11
CA SER A 163 15.94 5.92 -19.19
C SER A 163 17.09 6.58 -19.93
N SER A 164 16.83 7.04 -21.16
CA SER A 164 17.77 7.83 -21.95
C SER A 164 17.63 9.34 -21.75
N GLY A 165 16.78 9.76 -20.80
CA GLY A 165 16.46 11.18 -20.54
C GLY A 165 15.42 11.30 -19.44
N ILE A 166 14.29 11.94 -19.73
CA ILE A 166 13.15 11.99 -18.81
C ILE A 166 12.51 10.59 -18.79
N PRO A 167 12.40 9.93 -17.61
CA PRO A 167 11.83 8.60 -17.52
C PRO A 167 10.40 8.56 -18.09
N THR A 168 10.08 7.47 -18.75
CA THR A 168 8.74 7.23 -19.29
C THR A 168 8.11 6.05 -18.56
N ILE A 169 6.91 6.24 -18.03
CA ILE A 169 6.02 5.17 -17.58
C ILE A 169 4.97 4.94 -18.67
N CYS A 170 4.87 3.71 -19.12
CA CYS A 170 3.89 3.32 -20.13
C CYS A 170 3.02 2.19 -19.60
N VAL A 171 1.69 2.39 -19.64
CA VAL A 171 0.71 1.36 -19.32
C VAL A 171 0.29 0.70 -20.63
N ARG A 172 0.61 -0.58 -20.78
CA ARG A 172 0.36 -1.34 -22.02
C ARG A 172 0.15 -2.82 -21.73
N ARG A 173 -0.39 -3.54 -22.68
CA ARG A 173 -0.40 -5.01 -22.65
C ARG A 173 1.01 -5.59 -22.80
N ALA A 174 1.20 -6.80 -22.28
CA ALA A 174 2.43 -7.56 -22.49
C ALA A 174 2.65 -7.88 -23.96
N GLN A 175 3.93 -7.98 -24.35
CA GLN A 175 4.32 -8.44 -25.67
C GLN A 175 4.51 -9.98 -25.67
N PRO A 176 4.32 -10.65 -26.80
CA PRO A 176 4.59 -12.09 -26.90
C PRO A 176 6.01 -12.45 -26.45
N GLY A 177 6.11 -13.36 -25.48
CA GLY A 177 7.39 -13.81 -24.93
C GLY A 177 8.02 -12.89 -23.88
N GLU A 178 7.34 -11.83 -23.49
CA GLU A 178 7.81 -10.94 -22.42
C GLU A 178 7.78 -11.67 -21.05
N VAL A 179 8.77 -11.38 -20.21
CA VAL A 179 8.90 -11.95 -18.87
C VAL A 179 9.16 -10.83 -17.87
N LEU A 180 8.75 -11.07 -16.63
CA LEU A 180 9.01 -10.18 -15.50
C LEU A 180 9.44 -11.02 -14.28
N VAL A 181 10.51 -10.62 -13.61
CA VAL A 181 10.82 -11.12 -12.27
C VAL A 181 10.13 -10.21 -11.27
N THR A 182 9.15 -10.76 -10.56
CA THR A 182 8.34 -10.03 -9.58
C THR A 182 9.05 -9.91 -8.23
N LEU A 183 8.54 -9.08 -7.31
CA LEU A 183 9.14 -8.82 -5.98
C LEU A 183 9.29 -10.08 -5.10
N ASP A 184 8.62 -11.17 -5.42
CA ASP A 184 8.78 -12.48 -4.80
C ASP A 184 9.90 -13.33 -5.44
N GLU A 185 10.73 -12.71 -6.30
CA GLU A 185 11.85 -13.33 -7.01
C GLU A 185 11.45 -14.45 -8.00
N ILE A 186 10.18 -14.50 -8.39
CA ILE A 186 9.66 -15.48 -9.34
C ILE A 186 9.65 -14.88 -10.75
N GLU A 187 10.30 -15.56 -11.70
CA GLU A 187 10.18 -15.24 -13.12
C GLU A 187 8.81 -15.65 -13.65
N ARG A 188 8.07 -14.70 -14.17
CA ARG A 188 6.72 -14.90 -14.72
C ARG A 188 6.73 -14.67 -16.22
N LYS A 189 6.23 -15.64 -16.96
CA LYS A 189 5.91 -15.49 -18.38
C LYS A 189 4.62 -14.70 -18.48
N LEU A 190 4.65 -13.63 -19.25
CA LEU A 190 3.53 -12.73 -19.38
C LEU A 190 2.67 -13.11 -20.59
N ASP A 191 1.36 -13.16 -20.37
CA ASP A 191 0.39 -13.35 -21.44
C ASP A 191 0.03 -12.00 -22.07
N PRO A 192 -0.13 -11.89 -23.41
CA PRO A 192 -0.52 -10.66 -24.09
C PRO A 192 -1.81 -10.00 -23.60
N GLU A 193 -2.67 -10.72 -22.89
CA GLU A 193 -3.87 -10.14 -22.25
C GLU A 193 -3.57 -9.45 -20.89
N MET A 194 -2.36 -9.62 -20.33
CA MET A 194 -1.95 -8.99 -19.09
C MET A 194 -1.60 -7.52 -19.32
N LEU A 195 -2.14 -6.64 -18.47
CA LEU A 195 -1.78 -5.23 -18.45
C LEU A 195 -0.54 -5.03 -17.59
N LEU A 196 0.41 -4.26 -18.10
CA LEU A 196 1.69 -3.98 -17.46
C LEU A 196 1.89 -2.49 -17.21
N ILE A 197 2.62 -2.19 -16.17
CA ILE A 197 3.34 -0.93 -16.02
C ILE A 197 4.75 -1.16 -16.51
N THR A 198 5.21 -0.35 -17.44
CA THR A 198 6.52 -0.52 -18.09
C THR A 198 7.31 0.78 -18.08
N ASP A 199 8.63 0.67 -18.11
CA ASP A 199 9.54 1.77 -18.45
C ASP A 199 10.16 1.58 -19.84
N GLU A 200 11.24 2.30 -20.15
CA GLU A 200 11.92 2.20 -21.43
C GLU A 200 12.64 0.85 -21.63
N GLN A 201 12.94 0.11 -20.56
CA GLN A 201 13.63 -1.17 -20.61
C GLN A 201 12.68 -2.38 -20.56
N GLY A 202 11.40 -2.19 -20.27
CA GLY A 202 10.42 -3.26 -20.24
C GLY A 202 9.46 -3.22 -19.06
N ALA A 203 8.88 -4.36 -18.72
CA ALA A 203 7.92 -4.49 -17.63
C ALA A 203 8.58 -4.22 -16.26
N ILE A 204 7.91 -3.43 -15.43
CA ILE A 204 8.31 -3.14 -14.05
C ILE A 204 7.21 -3.50 -13.04
N ALA A 205 5.98 -3.77 -13.51
CA ALA A 205 4.93 -4.32 -12.68
C ALA A 205 3.81 -4.94 -13.55
N ILE A 206 3.10 -5.93 -12.98
CA ILE A 206 1.83 -6.42 -13.49
C ILE A 206 0.75 -5.53 -12.89
N ALA A 207 0.06 -4.76 -13.74
CA ALA A 207 -0.87 -3.73 -13.31
C ALA A 207 -1.99 -4.29 -12.41
N GLY A 208 -2.14 -3.71 -11.22
CA GLY A 208 -3.14 -4.11 -10.23
C GLY A 208 -2.89 -5.47 -9.55
N VAL A 209 -1.73 -6.10 -9.79
CA VAL A 209 -1.40 -7.42 -9.24
C VAL A 209 -0.11 -7.37 -8.41
N MET A 210 1.03 -7.09 -9.03
CA MET A 210 2.32 -7.16 -8.34
C MET A 210 3.41 -6.40 -9.12
N GLY A 211 4.34 -5.80 -8.37
CA GLY A 211 5.56 -5.21 -8.91
C GLY A 211 6.70 -6.20 -9.06
#